data_1a664d6df1ede6e37e6725e616c61914
#
_entry.id   1a664d6df1ede6e37e6725e616c61914
#
_cell.length_a   1.000
_cell.length_b   1.000
_cell.length_c   1.000
_cell.angle_alpha   90.00
_cell.angle_beta   90.00
_cell.angle_gamma   90.00
#
_symmetry.space_group_name_H-M   'P 1'
#
loop_
_entity.id
_entity.type
_entity.pdbx_description
1 polymer ?
#
loop_
_entity_poly.entity_id
_entity_poly.type
_entity_poly.pdbx_seq_one_letter_code
_entity_poly.pdbx_strand_id
1 'polypeptide(L)'
;MKPIKVRNGIPFYYDKSDSEFRMDVYEQYDTTVLKNARRYLSGNRVSESLNYLVNCIRQNDESTVIVENGCGIGYHTAMISKEFGDALIFGFDLSYQMLSMAADLWIHKKKSTNGTLTAFFQKHGLSLDVEMLDQTPKMQLALAKCEKLPLENEMVDISYSCYLWDRIMDSKNFVLEQHRILRTGGYLIVLGPMSFTNKTAWETWYPFAKLVAFVQDLGFKLIDQSSWQEKDVFDGRNNHIAWQVEGFCFEKV
;
A
#
# COMPACT_ATOMS: atom_id res chain seq x y z
N MET A 1 -0.40 9.59 -19.17
CA MET A 1 0.83 10.45 -19.11
C MET A 1 2.04 9.64 -19.57
N LYS A 2 3.09 10.24 -20.18
CA LYS A 2 4.33 9.51 -20.50
C LYS A 2 5.28 9.52 -19.29
N PRO A 3 5.99 8.39 -18.99
CA PRO A 3 6.96 8.35 -17.91
C PRO A 3 8.18 9.23 -18.22
N ILE A 4 8.79 9.80 -17.18
CA ILE A 4 10.03 10.59 -17.27
C ILE A 4 11.21 9.68 -17.66
N LYS A 5 11.24 8.47 -17.07
CA LYS A 5 12.24 7.41 -17.35
C LYS A 5 11.66 6.04 -17.01
N VAL A 6 12.32 4.98 -17.46
CA VAL A 6 12.02 3.60 -17.07
C VAL A 6 13.31 2.95 -16.56
N ARG A 7 13.24 2.26 -15.41
CA ARG A 7 14.36 1.54 -14.82
C ARG A 7 13.91 0.14 -14.38
N ASN A 8 14.56 -0.91 -14.88
CA ASN A 8 14.21 -2.31 -14.62
C ASN A 8 12.71 -2.61 -14.86
N GLY A 9 12.13 -2.05 -15.92
CA GLY A 9 10.71 -2.22 -16.25
C GLY A 9 9.75 -1.35 -15.44
N ILE A 10 10.22 -0.61 -14.44
CA ILE A 10 9.41 0.28 -13.61
C ILE A 10 9.40 1.68 -14.23
N PRO A 11 8.23 2.21 -14.66
CA PRO A 11 8.10 3.58 -15.14
C PRO A 11 8.12 4.58 -13.98
N PHE A 12 8.76 5.72 -14.20
CA PHE A 12 8.85 6.83 -13.25
C PHE A 12 8.03 8.00 -13.76
N TYR A 13 7.10 8.45 -12.97
CA TYR A 13 6.29 9.65 -13.21
C TYR A 13 6.64 10.80 -12.25
N TYR A 14 7.55 10.54 -11.33
CA TYR A 14 8.12 11.52 -10.42
C TYR A 14 9.62 11.31 -10.30
N ASP A 15 10.38 12.41 -10.25
CA ASP A 15 11.82 12.39 -10.02
C ASP A 15 12.09 13.11 -8.70
N LYS A 16 12.54 12.35 -7.70
CA LYS A 16 12.85 12.90 -6.38
C LYS A 16 13.99 13.91 -6.48
N SER A 17 13.86 15.01 -5.76
CA SER A 17 14.98 15.89 -5.49
C SER A 17 16.01 15.19 -4.61
N ASP A 18 17.27 15.67 -4.64
CA ASP A 18 18.35 15.13 -3.78
C ASP A 18 17.99 15.18 -2.28
N SER A 19 17.24 16.20 -1.85
CA SER A 19 16.79 16.33 -0.46
C SER A 19 15.74 15.27 -0.11
N GLU A 20 14.75 15.05 -0.97
CA GLU A 20 13.73 14.00 -0.77
C GLU A 20 14.38 12.62 -0.75
N PHE A 21 15.35 12.36 -1.62
CA PHE A 21 16.09 11.11 -1.65
C PHE A 21 16.85 10.86 -0.34
N ARG A 22 17.54 11.88 0.21
CA ARG A 22 18.30 11.75 1.47
C ARG A 22 17.41 11.56 2.70
N MET A 23 16.17 12.07 2.66
CA MET A 23 15.23 11.96 3.78
C MET A 23 14.41 10.68 3.74
N ASP A 24 14.39 9.98 2.60
CA ASP A 24 13.63 8.76 2.45
C ASP A 24 14.37 7.56 3.06
N VAL A 25 13.90 7.11 4.21
CA VAL A 25 14.50 5.97 4.94
C VAL A 25 14.49 4.67 4.14
N TYR A 26 13.54 4.52 3.21
CA TYR A 26 13.44 3.33 2.37
C TYR A 26 14.46 3.33 1.23
N GLU A 27 14.96 4.50 0.82
CA GLU A 27 16.02 4.62 -0.16
C GLU A 27 17.42 4.48 0.46
N GLN A 28 17.54 4.72 1.77
CA GLN A 28 18.85 4.76 2.45
C GLN A 28 19.25 3.44 3.11
N TYR A 29 18.28 2.58 3.45
CA TYR A 29 18.52 1.38 4.25
C TYR A 29 17.91 0.12 3.66
N ASP A 30 18.73 -0.74 3.05
CA ASP A 30 18.30 -2.06 2.52
C ASP A 30 17.60 -2.91 3.60
N THR A 31 18.04 -2.80 4.85
CA THR A 31 17.44 -3.52 5.98
C THR A 31 15.99 -3.11 6.24
N THR A 32 15.59 -1.89 5.88
CA THR A 32 14.20 -1.42 6.03
C THR A 32 13.27 -2.14 5.05
N VAL A 33 13.73 -2.34 3.81
CA VAL A 33 13.00 -3.12 2.80
C VAL A 33 12.82 -4.58 3.27
N LEU A 34 13.89 -5.20 3.80
CA LEU A 34 13.83 -6.57 4.33
C LEU A 34 12.92 -6.71 5.56
N LYS A 35 12.90 -5.71 6.46
CA LYS A 35 11.97 -5.67 7.60
C LYS A 35 10.52 -5.56 7.13
N ASN A 36 10.27 -4.76 6.09
CA ASN A 36 8.95 -4.66 5.48
C ASN A 36 8.53 -5.99 4.85
N ALA A 37 9.45 -6.63 4.10
CA ALA A 37 9.23 -7.96 3.54
C ALA A 37 8.89 -9.00 4.63
N ARG A 38 9.62 -9.02 5.75
CA ARG A 38 9.34 -9.90 6.88
C ARG A 38 7.91 -9.72 7.39
N ARG A 39 7.46 -8.49 7.55
CA ARG A 39 6.12 -8.16 8.04
C ARG A 39 5.02 -8.85 7.23
N TYR A 40 5.19 -8.94 5.92
CA TYR A 40 4.16 -9.42 5.00
C TYR A 40 4.36 -10.86 4.51
N LEU A 41 5.60 -11.34 4.48
CA LEU A 41 5.94 -12.62 3.83
C LEU A 41 6.28 -13.74 4.83
N SER A 42 6.09 -13.56 6.15
CA SER A 42 6.20 -14.66 7.10
C SER A 42 4.99 -15.60 6.98
N GLY A 43 5.25 -16.89 6.89
CA GLY A 43 4.23 -17.93 6.79
C GLY A 43 3.26 -17.91 7.98
N ASN A 44 2.05 -18.42 7.78
CA ASN A 44 0.95 -18.52 8.74
C ASN A 44 0.34 -17.17 9.18
N ARG A 45 0.46 -16.14 8.37
CA ARG A 45 -0.16 -14.85 8.68
C ARG A 45 -1.60 -14.80 8.18
N VAL A 46 -2.52 -14.58 9.11
CA VAL A 46 -3.87 -14.06 8.79
C VAL A 46 -3.80 -12.54 8.90
N SER A 47 -4.10 -11.84 7.83
CA SER A 47 -4.12 -10.38 7.82
C SER A 47 -5.57 -9.89 7.83
N GLU A 48 -6.02 -9.36 8.98
CA GLU A 48 -7.34 -8.72 9.08
C GLU A 48 -7.43 -7.50 8.16
N SER A 49 -6.32 -6.78 7.96
CA SER A 49 -6.25 -5.68 6.99
C SER A 49 -6.56 -6.14 5.57
N LEU A 50 -6.03 -7.29 5.14
CA LEU A 50 -6.34 -7.84 3.82
C LEU A 50 -7.81 -8.29 3.74
N ASN A 51 -8.33 -8.94 4.78
CA ASN A 51 -9.74 -9.34 4.85
C ASN A 51 -10.68 -8.13 4.75
N TYR A 52 -10.38 -7.08 5.50
CA TYR A 52 -11.14 -5.82 5.46
C TYR A 52 -11.14 -5.22 4.04
N LEU A 53 -9.95 -5.12 3.44
CA LEU A 53 -9.78 -4.58 2.08
C LEU A 53 -10.58 -5.38 1.05
N VAL A 54 -10.47 -6.72 1.05
CA VAL A 54 -11.22 -7.60 0.15
C VAL A 54 -12.72 -7.43 0.32
N ASN A 55 -13.21 -7.35 1.56
CA ASN A 55 -14.63 -7.16 1.84
C ASN A 55 -15.15 -5.81 1.32
N CYS A 56 -14.40 -4.72 1.50
CA CYS A 56 -14.75 -3.41 0.95
C CYS A 56 -14.79 -3.44 -0.59
N ILE A 57 -13.79 -4.06 -1.24
CA ILE A 57 -13.74 -4.14 -2.72
C ILE A 57 -14.93 -4.95 -3.26
N ARG A 58 -15.28 -6.07 -2.61
CA ARG A 58 -16.43 -6.91 -3.02
C ARG A 58 -17.78 -6.21 -2.94
N GLN A 59 -17.91 -5.14 -2.15
CA GLN A 59 -19.14 -4.34 -2.10
C GLN A 59 -19.34 -3.48 -3.37
N ASN A 60 -18.29 -3.32 -4.19
CA ASN A 60 -18.36 -2.66 -5.48
C ASN A 60 -18.31 -3.74 -6.60
N ASP A 61 -19.47 -4.21 -7.04
CA ASP A 61 -19.65 -5.37 -7.91
C ASP A 61 -18.98 -5.27 -9.29
N GLU A 62 -18.59 -4.07 -9.73
CA GLU A 62 -18.03 -3.80 -11.06
C GLU A 62 -16.56 -3.37 -11.04
N SER A 63 -15.78 -3.78 -10.03
CA SER A 63 -14.40 -3.33 -9.89
C SER A 63 -13.50 -3.92 -10.97
N THR A 64 -13.13 -3.11 -11.97
CA THR A 64 -12.24 -3.48 -13.08
C THR A 64 -10.88 -2.82 -13.02
N VAL A 65 -10.77 -1.64 -12.38
CA VAL A 65 -9.53 -0.89 -12.22
C VAL A 65 -9.29 -0.57 -10.74
N ILE A 66 -8.24 -1.12 -10.17
CA ILE A 66 -7.90 -1.01 -8.76
C ILE A 66 -6.50 -0.40 -8.61
N VAL A 67 -6.36 0.55 -7.69
CA VAL A 67 -5.10 1.28 -7.44
C VAL A 67 -4.70 1.16 -5.97
N GLU A 68 -3.45 0.76 -5.71
CA GLU A 68 -2.80 0.87 -4.40
C GLU A 68 -1.87 2.06 -4.35
N ASN A 69 -2.06 2.96 -3.37
CA ASN A 69 -1.17 4.06 -3.06
C ASN A 69 -0.20 3.65 -1.95
N GLY A 70 1.11 3.81 -2.17
CA GLY A 70 2.13 3.37 -1.24
C GLY A 70 2.25 1.85 -1.18
N CYS A 71 2.33 1.18 -2.34
CA CYS A 71 2.30 -0.28 -2.41
C CYS A 71 3.52 -0.99 -1.79
N GLY A 72 4.59 -0.27 -1.49
CA GLY A 72 5.81 -0.82 -0.90
C GLY A 72 6.37 -1.99 -1.70
N ILE A 73 6.52 -3.15 -1.04
CA ILE A 73 6.96 -4.39 -1.69
C ILE A 73 5.85 -5.12 -2.47
N GLY A 74 4.69 -4.49 -2.68
CA GLY A 74 3.60 -4.99 -3.52
C GLY A 74 2.79 -6.14 -2.92
N TYR A 75 2.83 -6.35 -1.60
CA TYR A 75 2.13 -7.47 -0.97
C TYR A 75 0.61 -7.40 -1.18
N HIS A 76 -0.02 -6.29 -0.76
CA HIS A 76 -1.47 -6.14 -0.91
C HIS A 76 -1.87 -6.07 -2.39
N THR A 77 -1.10 -5.35 -3.23
CA THR A 77 -1.29 -5.32 -4.69
C THR A 77 -1.34 -6.74 -5.26
N ALA A 78 -0.39 -7.60 -4.88
CA ALA A 78 -0.33 -8.98 -5.35
C ALA A 78 -1.49 -9.83 -4.84
N MET A 79 -1.86 -9.71 -3.56
CA MET A 79 -2.97 -10.46 -2.98
C MET A 79 -4.31 -10.05 -3.59
N ILE A 80 -4.54 -8.76 -3.79
CA ILE A 80 -5.74 -8.25 -4.47
C ILE A 80 -5.78 -8.71 -5.93
N SER A 81 -4.64 -8.68 -6.64
CA SER A 81 -4.58 -9.20 -8.00
C SER A 81 -4.93 -10.69 -8.12
N LYS A 82 -4.65 -11.48 -7.09
CA LYS A 82 -5.05 -12.90 -7.05
C LYS A 82 -6.53 -13.08 -6.82
N GLU A 83 -7.08 -12.29 -5.90
CA GLU A 83 -8.49 -12.36 -5.53
C GLU A 83 -9.41 -11.83 -6.64
N PHE A 84 -8.98 -10.77 -7.33
CA PHE A 84 -9.71 -10.10 -8.39
C PHE A 84 -8.98 -10.24 -9.73
N GLY A 85 -8.79 -11.47 -10.20
CA GLY A 85 -7.91 -11.84 -11.31
C GLY A 85 -8.23 -11.20 -12.67
N ASP A 86 -9.45 -10.69 -12.87
CA ASP A 86 -9.88 -10.00 -14.08
C ASP A 86 -9.68 -8.47 -13.99
N ALA A 87 -9.40 -7.94 -12.80
CA ALA A 87 -9.16 -6.52 -12.61
C ALA A 87 -7.76 -6.10 -13.08
N LEU A 88 -7.66 -4.85 -13.55
CA LEU A 88 -6.41 -4.17 -13.83
C LEU A 88 -5.88 -3.52 -12.55
N ILE A 89 -4.78 -4.04 -12.00
CA ILE A 89 -4.25 -3.60 -10.72
C ILE A 89 -2.99 -2.76 -10.91
N PHE A 90 -2.98 -1.57 -10.31
CA PHE A 90 -1.81 -0.69 -10.25
C PHE A 90 -1.30 -0.53 -8.82
N GLY A 91 0.02 -0.64 -8.63
CA GLY A 91 0.69 -0.28 -7.39
C GLY A 91 1.63 0.91 -7.61
N PHE A 92 1.43 1.99 -6.86
CA PHE A 92 2.27 3.17 -6.88
C PHE A 92 3.04 3.32 -5.57
N ASP A 93 4.31 3.66 -5.66
CA ASP A 93 5.15 3.98 -4.49
C ASP A 93 6.17 5.07 -4.85
N LEU A 94 6.68 5.78 -3.85
CA LEU A 94 7.76 6.74 -4.02
C LEU A 94 9.15 6.10 -3.91
N SER A 95 9.27 4.91 -3.29
CA SER A 95 10.56 4.25 -3.12
C SER A 95 10.86 3.30 -4.27
N TYR A 96 11.91 3.61 -5.02
CA TYR A 96 12.40 2.72 -6.06
C TYR A 96 12.90 1.39 -5.49
N GLN A 97 13.51 1.38 -4.29
CA GLN A 97 14.00 0.15 -3.66
C GLN A 97 12.83 -0.79 -3.32
N MET A 98 11.73 -0.23 -2.77
CA MET A 98 10.51 -0.98 -2.51
C MET A 98 9.92 -1.55 -3.80
N LEU A 99 9.77 -0.73 -4.83
CA LEU A 99 9.25 -1.16 -6.14
C LEU A 99 10.17 -2.18 -6.81
N SER A 100 11.49 -2.04 -6.70
CA SER A 100 12.46 -3.01 -7.23
C SER A 100 12.31 -4.36 -6.54
N MET A 101 12.15 -4.39 -5.21
CA MET A 101 11.85 -5.60 -4.46
C MET A 101 10.50 -6.20 -4.89
N ALA A 102 9.47 -5.37 -5.02
CA ALA A 102 8.15 -5.82 -5.50
C ALA A 102 8.22 -6.47 -6.88
N ALA A 103 8.93 -5.84 -7.82
CA ALA A 103 9.10 -6.38 -9.17
C ALA A 103 9.89 -7.71 -9.16
N ASP A 104 10.94 -7.80 -8.35
CA ASP A 104 11.74 -9.01 -8.20
C ASP A 104 10.95 -10.16 -7.57
N LEU A 105 10.10 -9.88 -6.58
CA LEU A 105 9.24 -10.85 -5.92
C LEU A 105 8.11 -11.35 -6.83
N TRP A 106 7.36 -10.44 -7.42
CA TRP A 106 6.06 -10.74 -8.01
C TRP A 106 6.07 -10.84 -9.54
N ILE A 107 6.96 -10.08 -10.21
CA ILE A 107 7.00 -10.01 -11.68
C ILE A 107 8.14 -10.85 -12.24
N HIS A 108 9.37 -10.61 -11.76
CA HIS A 108 10.57 -11.25 -12.31
C HIS A 108 10.93 -12.58 -11.66
N LYS A 109 10.40 -12.85 -10.46
CA LYS A 109 10.66 -14.09 -9.67
C LYS A 109 12.15 -14.43 -9.56
N LYS A 110 12.96 -13.42 -9.23
CA LYS A 110 14.42 -13.60 -9.17
C LYS A 110 14.84 -14.48 -7.99
N LYS A 111 15.52 -15.59 -8.29
CA LYS A 111 16.06 -16.52 -7.28
C LYS A 111 17.00 -15.85 -6.27
N SER A 112 17.79 -14.85 -6.70
CA SER A 112 18.71 -14.11 -5.83
C SER A 112 17.98 -13.32 -4.75
N THR A 113 16.85 -12.70 -5.08
CA THR A 113 16.01 -11.99 -4.11
C THR A 113 15.43 -12.98 -3.11
N ASN A 114 14.92 -14.14 -3.58
CA ASN A 114 14.40 -15.19 -2.70
C ASN A 114 15.49 -15.74 -1.78
N GLY A 115 16.73 -15.92 -2.27
CA GLY A 115 17.88 -16.34 -1.46
C GLY A 115 18.23 -15.34 -0.36
N THR A 116 18.25 -14.06 -0.66
CA THR A 116 18.49 -12.98 0.32
C THR A 116 17.39 -12.93 1.38
N LEU A 117 16.12 -13.02 0.95
CA LEU A 117 14.98 -13.07 1.87
C LEU A 117 15.04 -14.32 2.74
N THR A 118 15.27 -15.49 2.17
CA THR A 118 15.37 -16.74 2.92
C THR A 118 16.45 -16.65 4.01
N ALA A 119 17.64 -16.15 3.68
CA ALA A 119 18.71 -15.96 4.65
C ALA A 119 18.32 -14.96 5.76
N PHE A 120 17.63 -13.86 5.40
CA PHE A 120 17.15 -12.88 6.37
C PHE A 120 16.10 -13.50 7.32
N PHE A 121 15.14 -14.27 6.78
CA PHE A 121 14.12 -14.93 7.59
C PHE A 121 14.71 -15.97 8.53
N GLN A 122 15.62 -16.82 8.03
CA GLN A 122 16.33 -17.83 8.83
C GLN A 122 17.11 -17.19 9.98
N LYS A 123 17.79 -16.05 9.75
CA LYS A 123 18.50 -15.30 10.80
C LYS A 123 17.57 -14.88 11.95
N HIS A 124 16.29 -14.64 11.66
CA HIS A 124 15.27 -14.27 12.64
C HIS A 124 14.45 -15.47 13.16
N GLY A 125 14.77 -16.69 12.75
CA GLY A 125 14.03 -17.90 13.13
C GLY A 125 12.62 -17.96 12.53
N LEU A 126 12.40 -17.29 11.41
CA LEU A 126 11.12 -17.25 10.70
C LEU A 126 11.19 -18.08 9.42
N SER A 127 10.03 -18.51 8.92
CA SER A 127 9.88 -19.11 7.59
C SER A 127 9.34 -18.09 6.59
N LEU A 128 9.91 -18.10 5.39
CA LEU A 128 9.38 -17.36 4.24
C LEU A 128 8.25 -18.19 3.61
N ASP A 129 7.12 -17.58 3.32
CA ASP A 129 6.03 -18.20 2.57
C ASP A 129 6.40 -18.27 1.08
N VAL A 130 6.98 -19.39 0.68
CA VAL A 130 7.44 -19.64 -0.69
C VAL A 130 6.25 -19.86 -1.63
N GLU A 131 5.20 -20.55 -1.17
CA GLU A 131 4.01 -20.85 -1.98
C GLU A 131 3.31 -19.57 -2.40
N MET A 132 3.25 -18.57 -1.51
CA MET A 132 2.74 -17.24 -1.85
C MET A 132 3.53 -16.61 -2.99
N LEU A 133 4.87 -16.74 -3.00
CA LEU A 133 5.75 -16.15 -4.01
C LEU A 133 5.72 -16.87 -5.35
N ASP A 134 5.29 -18.14 -5.40
CA ASP A 134 5.22 -18.91 -6.66
C ASP A 134 4.10 -18.46 -7.59
N GLN A 135 3.15 -17.67 -7.09
CA GLN A 135 2.05 -17.14 -7.88
C GLN A 135 2.48 -15.88 -8.64
N THR A 136 1.94 -15.71 -9.87
CA THR A 136 2.24 -14.54 -10.71
C THR A 136 1.01 -13.64 -10.79
N PRO A 137 0.94 -12.58 -9.96
CA PRO A 137 -0.17 -11.64 -10.02
C PRO A 137 -0.11 -10.81 -11.31
N LYS A 138 -1.28 -10.42 -11.81
CA LYS A 138 -1.42 -9.47 -12.92
C LYS A 138 -1.43 -8.05 -12.35
N MET A 139 -0.27 -7.45 -12.17
CA MET A 139 -0.18 -6.09 -11.63
C MET A 139 0.85 -5.24 -12.37
N GLN A 140 0.66 -3.94 -12.34
CA GLN A 140 1.58 -2.95 -12.87
C GLN A 140 2.12 -2.08 -11.73
N LEU A 141 3.44 -1.87 -11.72
CA LEU A 141 4.12 -1.07 -10.71
C LEU A 141 4.69 0.20 -11.33
N ALA A 142 4.58 1.33 -10.64
CA ALA A 142 5.17 2.57 -11.09
C ALA A 142 5.60 3.48 -9.93
N LEU A 143 6.64 4.28 -10.17
CA LEU A 143 7.06 5.31 -9.23
C LEU A 143 6.29 6.60 -9.49
N ALA A 144 5.44 6.98 -8.54
CA ALA A 144 4.64 8.20 -8.58
C ALA A 144 4.30 8.70 -7.17
N LYS A 145 3.99 10.00 -7.04
CA LYS A 145 3.38 10.56 -5.82
C LYS A 145 1.90 10.24 -5.78
N CYS A 146 1.40 9.81 -4.64
CA CYS A 146 -0.03 9.54 -4.45
C CYS A 146 -0.91 10.80 -4.53
N GLU A 147 -0.32 12.00 -4.43
CA GLU A 147 -0.96 13.29 -4.64
C GLU A 147 -1.02 13.71 -6.11
N LYS A 148 -0.40 12.94 -7.03
CA LYS A 148 -0.41 13.20 -8.48
C LYS A 148 -0.09 11.92 -9.26
N LEU A 149 -1.09 11.15 -9.58
CA LEU A 149 -0.97 9.88 -10.29
C LEU A 149 -1.03 10.05 -11.82
N PRO A 150 -0.35 9.18 -12.59
CA PRO A 150 -0.34 9.25 -14.05
C PRO A 150 -1.61 8.65 -14.70
N LEU A 151 -2.74 8.77 -14.03
CA LEU A 151 -4.03 8.22 -14.44
C LEU A 151 -4.97 9.33 -14.93
N GLU A 152 -5.93 8.97 -15.77
CA GLU A 152 -6.96 9.88 -16.25
C GLU A 152 -8.04 10.10 -15.17
N ASN A 153 -8.86 11.15 -15.36
CA ASN A 153 -9.99 11.40 -14.47
C ASN A 153 -11.00 10.25 -14.58
N GLU A 154 -11.60 9.89 -13.44
CA GLU A 154 -12.70 8.92 -13.38
C GLU A 154 -12.41 7.54 -13.99
N MET A 155 -11.13 7.16 -14.01
CA MET A 155 -10.66 5.89 -14.59
C MET A 155 -10.71 4.72 -13.60
N VAL A 156 -10.75 4.98 -12.30
CA VAL A 156 -10.50 4.02 -11.23
C VAL A 156 -11.80 3.68 -10.50
N ASP A 157 -12.03 2.40 -10.26
CA ASP A 157 -13.17 1.93 -9.45
C ASP A 157 -12.85 1.93 -7.97
N ILE A 158 -11.66 1.42 -7.62
CA ILE A 158 -11.19 1.32 -6.23
C ILE A 158 -9.80 1.95 -6.12
N SER A 159 -9.67 2.90 -5.21
CA SER A 159 -8.35 3.39 -4.77
C SER A 159 -8.18 3.06 -3.29
N TYR A 160 -7.06 2.41 -2.94
CA TYR A 160 -6.79 2.11 -1.55
C TYR A 160 -5.37 2.47 -1.12
N SER A 161 -5.19 2.63 0.20
CA SER A 161 -3.89 2.80 0.82
C SER A 161 -3.81 2.02 2.13
N CYS A 162 -2.74 1.23 2.27
CA CYS A 162 -2.46 0.46 3.47
C CYS A 162 -1.23 1.02 4.18
N TYR A 163 -1.39 1.45 5.45
CA TYR A 163 -0.28 1.96 6.29
C TYR A 163 0.43 3.19 5.71
N LEU A 164 -0.32 4.06 5.03
CA LEU A 164 0.23 5.23 4.34
C LEU A 164 -0.24 6.56 4.93
N TRP A 165 -1.48 6.68 5.43
CA TRP A 165 -2.08 7.96 5.81
C TRP A 165 -1.22 8.80 6.77
N ASP A 166 -0.64 8.16 7.78
CA ASP A 166 0.22 8.80 8.78
C ASP A 166 1.59 9.25 8.25
N ARG A 167 1.88 8.97 6.98
CA ARG A 167 3.10 9.35 6.26
C ARG A 167 2.88 10.37 5.16
N ILE A 168 1.61 10.66 4.80
CA ILE A 168 1.26 11.64 3.78
C ILE A 168 1.46 13.03 4.34
N MET A 169 2.27 13.84 3.65
CA MET A 169 2.55 15.22 4.05
C MET A 169 1.42 16.17 3.65
N ASP A 170 0.76 15.91 2.53
CA ASP A 170 -0.33 16.73 1.99
C ASP A 170 -1.60 15.88 1.78
N SER A 171 -2.27 15.59 2.90
CA SER A 171 -3.48 14.77 2.91
C SER A 171 -4.61 15.38 2.06
N LYS A 172 -4.67 16.72 1.94
CA LYS A 172 -5.67 17.38 1.11
C LYS A 172 -5.46 17.07 -0.37
N ASN A 173 -4.25 17.26 -0.89
CA ASN A 173 -3.95 16.95 -2.28
C ASN A 173 -4.03 15.44 -2.55
N PHE A 174 -3.70 14.59 -1.59
CA PHE A 174 -3.94 13.16 -1.70
C PHE A 174 -5.43 12.87 -1.93
N VAL A 175 -6.33 13.34 -1.06
CA VAL A 175 -7.77 13.06 -1.19
C VAL A 175 -8.35 13.67 -2.47
N LEU A 176 -7.94 14.88 -2.85
CA LEU A 176 -8.35 15.51 -4.10
C LEU A 176 -7.90 14.72 -5.33
N GLU A 177 -6.70 14.14 -5.30
CA GLU A 177 -6.21 13.27 -6.38
C GLU A 177 -7.01 11.97 -6.44
N GLN A 178 -7.31 11.35 -5.27
CA GLN A 178 -8.17 10.16 -5.26
C GLN A 178 -9.57 10.50 -5.79
N HIS A 179 -10.12 11.65 -5.42
CA HIS A 179 -11.40 12.12 -5.98
C HIS A 179 -11.33 12.31 -7.50
N ARG A 180 -10.22 12.85 -8.02
CA ARG A 180 -10.03 13.05 -9.46
C ARG A 180 -10.02 11.75 -10.25
N ILE A 181 -9.28 10.72 -9.76
CA ILE A 181 -9.10 9.47 -10.49
C ILE A 181 -10.26 8.48 -10.32
N LEU A 182 -10.94 8.50 -9.18
CA LEU A 182 -12.09 7.64 -8.93
C LEU A 182 -13.29 8.08 -9.78
N ARG A 183 -14.02 7.11 -10.35
CA ARG A 183 -15.35 7.38 -10.92
C ARG A 183 -16.37 7.69 -9.81
N THR A 184 -17.48 8.34 -10.14
CA THR A 184 -18.62 8.46 -9.22
C THR A 184 -19.11 7.06 -8.83
N GLY A 185 -19.35 6.83 -7.54
CA GLY A 185 -19.63 5.52 -6.96
C GLY A 185 -18.39 4.64 -6.76
N GLY A 186 -17.19 5.11 -7.12
CA GLY A 186 -15.93 4.43 -6.82
C GLY A 186 -15.51 4.60 -5.36
N TYR A 187 -14.69 3.67 -4.85
CA TYR A 187 -14.34 3.63 -3.42
C TYR A 187 -12.92 4.09 -3.15
N LEU A 188 -12.78 4.92 -2.12
CA LEU A 188 -11.51 5.22 -1.44
C LEU A 188 -11.45 4.41 -0.14
N ILE A 189 -10.46 3.52 -0.02
CA ILE A 189 -10.26 2.71 1.17
C ILE A 189 -8.93 3.11 1.82
N VAL A 190 -8.98 3.50 3.09
CA VAL A 190 -7.80 3.91 3.87
C VAL A 190 -7.71 3.04 5.11
N LEU A 191 -6.57 2.38 5.31
CA LEU A 191 -6.37 1.61 6.52
C LEU A 191 -4.92 1.70 7.04
N GLY A 192 -4.79 1.61 8.35
CA GLY A 192 -3.49 1.65 9.01
C GLY A 192 -3.57 1.98 10.49
N PRO A 193 -2.45 1.95 11.22
CA PRO A 193 -2.43 2.23 12.65
C PRO A 193 -2.61 3.72 12.98
N MET A 194 -2.61 4.59 11.98
CA MET A 194 -2.72 6.06 12.15
C MET A 194 -1.73 6.59 13.21
N SER A 195 -0.49 6.06 13.18
CA SER A 195 0.57 6.35 14.16
C SER A 195 1.28 7.64 13.84
N PHE A 196 0.61 8.77 14.05
CA PHE A 196 1.18 10.10 13.81
C PHE A 196 2.40 10.36 14.71
N THR A 197 3.48 10.85 14.11
CA THR A 197 4.76 11.04 14.79
C THR A 197 4.88 12.36 15.54
N ASN A 198 3.92 13.28 15.36
CA ASN A 198 3.96 14.59 16.00
C ASN A 198 2.57 15.01 16.54
N LYS A 199 2.60 15.92 17.53
CA LYS A 199 1.42 16.38 18.22
C LYS A 199 0.39 17.06 17.30
N THR A 200 0.87 17.86 16.35
CA THR A 200 -0.01 18.58 15.42
C THR A 200 -0.82 17.64 14.56
N ALA A 201 -0.20 16.56 14.04
CA ALA A 201 -0.91 15.57 13.26
C ALA A 201 -1.95 14.81 14.10
N TRP A 202 -1.62 14.48 15.37
CA TRP A 202 -2.61 13.92 16.30
C TRP A 202 -3.79 14.87 16.53
N GLU A 203 -3.53 16.12 16.82
CA GLU A 203 -4.58 17.12 17.04
C GLU A 203 -5.44 17.35 15.79
N THR A 204 -4.85 17.19 14.59
CA THR A 204 -5.55 17.33 13.32
C THR A 204 -6.51 16.17 13.06
N TRP A 205 -6.06 14.93 13.29
CA TRP A 205 -6.77 13.75 12.82
C TRP A 205 -7.49 12.96 13.92
N TYR A 206 -7.14 13.16 15.19
CA TYR A 206 -7.79 12.47 16.29
C TYR A 206 -8.73 13.42 17.08
N PRO A 207 -9.93 12.97 17.50
CA PRO A 207 -10.53 11.68 17.19
C PRO A 207 -10.79 11.48 15.69
N PHE A 208 -10.79 10.25 15.20
CA PHE A 208 -10.86 9.93 13.77
C PHE A 208 -12.14 10.42 13.06
N ALA A 209 -13.16 10.86 13.82
CA ALA A 209 -14.28 11.62 13.26
C ALA A 209 -13.84 12.89 12.49
N LYS A 210 -12.69 13.48 12.87
CA LYS A 210 -12.12 14.62 12.13
C LYS A 210 -11.59 14.21 10.76
N LEU A 211 -10.92 13.04 10.67
CA LEU A 211 -10.47 12.47 9.41
C LEU A 211 -11.68 12.15 8.52
N VAL A 212 -12.70 11.54 9.08
CA VAL A 212 -13.93 11.22 8.34
C VAL A 212 -14.59 12.48 7.81
N ALA A 213 -14.80 13.50 8.65
CA ALA A 213 -15.39 14.79 8.24
C ALA A 213 -14.57 15.45 7.13
N PHE A 214 -13.23 15.47 7.27
CA PHE A 214 -12.33 16.03 6.26
C PHE A 214 -12.47 15.34 4.89
N VAL A 215 -12.54 14.00 4.86
CA VAL A 215 -12.71 13.26 3.59
C VAL A 215 -14.10 13.50 3.02
N GLN A 216 -15.14 13.57 3.86
CA GLN A 216 -16.52 13.87 3.45
C GLN A 216 -16.64 15.29 2.86
N ASP A 217 -15.97 16.28 3.45
CA ASP A 217 -15.95 17.67 2.93
C ASP A 217 -15.32 17.78 1.53
N LEU A 218 -14.55 16.75 1.11
CA LEU A 218 -13.91 16.67 -0.20
C LEU A 218 -14.69 15.81 -1.21
N GLY A 219 -15.97 15.53 -0.97
CA GLY A 219 -16.87 14.86 -1.93
C GLY A 219 -16.94 13.35 -1.78
N PHE A 220 -16.79 12.85 -0.56
CA PHE A 220 -16.94 11.43 -0.25
C PHE A 220 -18.02 11.19 0.79
N LYS A 221 -18.57 9.99 0.82
CA LYS A 221 -19.50 9.49 1.83
C LYS A 221 -18.88 8.28 2.53
N LEU A 222 -18.85 8.28 3.87
CA LEU A 222 -18.41 7.10 4.63
C LEU A 222 -19.40 5.95 4.44
N ILE A 223 -18.90 4.79 4.04
CA ILE A 223 -19.66 3.55 3.87
C ILE A 223 -19.42 2.59 5.01
N ASP A 224 -18.15 2.41 5.40
CA ASP A 224 -17.77 1.54 6.53
C ASP A 224 -16.61 2.12 7.32
N GLN A 225 -16.62 1.84 8.62
CA GLN A 225 -15.50 2.09 9.54
C GLN A 225 -15.36 0.91 10.47
N SER A 226 -14.15 0.35 10.54
CA SER A 226 -13.84 -0.79 11.39
C SER A 226 -12.48 -0.62 12.08
N SER A 227 -12.28 -1.33 13.18
CA SER A 227 -11.04 -1.27 13.96
C SER A 227 -10.68 -2.67 14.47
N TRP A 228 -9.40 -3.04 14.37
CA TRP A 228 -8.91 -4.36 14.78
C TRP A 228 -7.45 -4.30 15.26
N GLN A 229 -6.96 -5.43 15.80
CA GLN A 229 -5.55 -5.56 16.15
C GLN A 229 -4.81 -6.44 15.13
N GLU A 230 -3.64 -5.97 14.68
CA GLU A 230 -2.68 -6.78 13.91
C GLU A 230 -1.36 -6.94 14.64
N LYS A 231 -0.72 -8.11 14.44
CA LYS A 231 0.57 -8.43 15.03
C LYS A 231 1.66 -8.39 13.96
N ASP A 232 2.71 -7.61 14.21
CA ASP A 232 3.95 -7.67 13.45
C ASP A 232 4.95 -8.55 14.21
N VAL A 233 5.02 -9.82 13.84
CA VAL A 233 5.92 -10.81 14.44
C VAL A 233 7.32 -10.60 13.88
N PHE A 234 8.32 -10.49 14.75
CA PHE A 234 9.69 -10.19 14.32
C PHE A 234 10.74 -11.26 14.61
N ASP A 235 10.39 -12.33 15.30
CA ASP A 235 11.27 -13.50 15.49
C ASP A 235 10.51 -14.82 15.67
N GLY A 236 11.23 -15.93 15.59
CA GLY A 236 10.70 -17.29 15.76
C GLY A 236 10.19 -17.64 17.17
N ARG A 237 10.38 -16.77 18.17
CA ARG A 237 9.81 -16.89 19.52
C ARG A 237 8.45 -16.21 19.64
N ASN A 238 7.89 -15.74 18.51
CA ASN A 238 6.63 -15.01 18.45
C ASN A 238 6.66 -13.64 19.17
N ASN A 239 7.86 -13.04 19.34
CA ASN A 239 7.93 -11.65 19.75
C ASN A 239 7.30 -10.77 18.69
N HIS A 240 6.41 -9.86 19.10
CA HIS A 240 5.63 -9.06 18.16
C HIS A 240 5.29 -7.68 18.73
N ILE A 241 4.97 -6.76 17.82
CA ILE A 241 4.29 -5.51 18.14
C ILE A 241 2.82 -5.68 17.75
N ALA A 242 1.90 -5.37 18.66
CA ALA A 242 0.48 -5.29 18.36
C ALA A 242 0.14 -3.86 17.90
N TRP A 243 -0.48 -3.73 16.74
CA TRP A 243 -0.96 -2.47 16.20
C TRP A 243 -2.48 -2.43 16.28
N GLN A 244 -3.02 -1.34 16.81
CA GLN A 244 -4.42 -1.00 16.60
C GLN A 244 -4.52 -0.41 15.19
N VAL A 245 -5.33 -1.02 14.33
CA VAL A 245 -5.53 -0.61 12.94
C VAL A 245 -6.93 -0.05 12.80
N GLU A 246 -7.05 1.08 12.13
CA GLU A 246 -8.32 1.68 11.73
C GLU A 246 -8.50 1.50 10.22
N GLY A 247 -9.70 1.14 9.80
CA GLY A 247 -10.09 1.02 8.41
C GLY A 247 -11.30 1.91 8.10
N PHE A 248 -11.24 2.60 6.98
CA PHE A 248 -12.31 3.47 6.48
C PHE A 248 -12.56 3.17 5.01
N CYS A 249 -13.81 2.96 4.64
CA CYS A 249 -14.26 2.84 3.27
C CYS A 249 -15.18 4.02 2.94
N PHE A 250 -14.84 4.77 1.90
CA PHE A 250 -15.60 5.93 1.43
C PHE A 250 -16.01 5.73 -0.03
N GLU A 251 -17.20 6.19 -0.38
CA GLU A 251 -17.72 6.26 -1.74
C GLU A 251 -17.62 7.69 -2.28
N LYS A 252 -17.11 7.86 -3.50
CA LYS A 252 -17.15 9.15 -4.20
C LYS A 252 -18.60 9.47 -4.61
N VAL A 253 -19.11 10.63 -4.20
CA VAL A 253 -20.47 11.11 -4.51
C VAL A 253 -20.46 12.19 -5.59
#